data_01e4a21a5dcecce523a6d23ba3bc3ea9
#
_entry.id   01e4a21a5dcecce523a6d23ba3bc3ea9
#
_cell.length_a   1.000
_cell.length_b   1.000
_cell.length_c   1.000
_cell.angle_alpha   90.00
_cell.angle_beta   90.00
_cell.angle_gamma   90.00
#
_symmetry.space_group_name_H-M   'P 1'
#
loop_
_entity.id
_entity.type
_entity.pdbx_description
1 polymer ?
#
loop_
_entity_poly.entity_id
_entity_poly.type
_entity_poly.pdbx_seq_one_letter_code
_entity_poly.pdbx_strand_id
1 'polypeptide(L)'
;MGHAEYARPGEPDIVCAAVSALTIGTVNSLEELAGERLRVSQDQRTGFFKCDFEGTLQEKSSFLMDSMVFSLENISREYGKKFLQVKIKEV
;
A
#
# COMPACT_ATOMS: atom_id res chain seq x y z
N MET A 1 4.69 6.00 21.01
CA MET A 1 5.94 6.24 20.50
C MET A 1 5.89 7.03 19.24
N GLY A 2 5.85 6.70 18.22
CA GLY A 2 5.62 7.46 17.05
C GLY A 2 6.08 8.89 17.08
N HIS A 3 7.25 9.12 17.43
CA HIS A 3 7.75 10.48 17.41
C HIS A 3 8.33 10.77 16.07
N ALA A 4 7.47 11.17 15.21
CA ALA A 4 7.90 11.46 13.86
C ALA A 4 8.89 12.62 13.84
N GLU A 5 8.82 13.47 14.82
CA GLU A 5 9.68 14.63 14.79
C GLU A 5 11.14 14.25 14.87
N TYR A 6 11.46 13.18 15.50
CA TYR A 6 12.84 12.74 15.42
C TYR A 6 12.81 11.41 14.71
N ALA A 7 13.28 11.47 13.52
CA ALA A 7 13.43 10.30 12.72
C ALA A 7 14.35 9.35 13.46
N ARG A 8 13.78 8.48 14.23
CA ARG A 8 14.56 7.46 14.88
C ARG A 8 15.15 6.56 13.82
N PRO A 9 16.30 5.99 14.08
CA PRO A 9 16.93 5.15 13.06
C PRO A 9 16.04 4.06 12.50
N GLY A 10 15.10 3.54 13.29
CA GLY A 10 14.24 2.46 12.81
C GLY A 10 12.93 2.90 12.18
N GLU A 11 12.60 4.19 12.20
CA GLU A 11 11.29 4.61 11.74
C GLU A 11 11.04 4.42 10.26
N PRO A 12 12.00 4.75 9.38
CA PRO A 12 11.78 4.48 7.96
C PRO A 12 11.58 2.99 7.69
N ASP A 13 12.29 2.13 8.41
CA ASP A 13 12.14 0.69 8.24
C ASP A 13 10.77 0.23 8.72
N ILE A 14 10.26 0.83 9.79
CA ILE A 14 8.94 0.49 10.30
C ILE A 14 7.88 0.86 9.28
N VAL A 15 8.01 2.04 8.68
CA VAL A 15 7.06 2.47 7.66
C VAL A 15 7.12 1.51 6.46
N CYS A 16 8.31 1.18 6.02
CA CYS A 16 8.46 0.25 4.89
C CYS A 16 7.84 -1.11 5.21
N ALA A 17 8.05 -1.60 6.43
CA ALA A 17 7.47 -2.88 6.82
C ALA A 17 5.96 -2.81 6.85
N ALA A 18 5.40 -1.72 7.36
CA ALA A 18 3.95 -1.56 7.41
C ALA A 18 3.35 -1.49 6.02
N VAL A 19 3.98 -0.73 5.13
CA VAL A 19 3.51 -0.61 3.76
C VAL A 19 3.59 -1.96 3.06
N SER A 20 4.70 -2.68 3.24
CA SER A 20 4.85 -3.99 2.62
C SER A 20 3.81 -4.97 3.12
N ALA A 21 3.55 -4.98 4.42
CA ALA A 21 2.53 -5.88 4.97
C ALA A 21 1.16 -5.59 4.39
N LEU A 22 0.81 -4.31 4.26
CA LEU A 22 -0.47 -3.92 3.70
C LEU A 22 -0.60 -4.29 2.23
N THR A 23 0.42 -3.97 1.45
CA THR A 23 0.35 -4.20 0.01
C THR A 23 0.39 -5.69 -0.30
N ILE A 24 1.28 -6.44 0.33
CA ILE A 24 1.36 -7.88 0.12
C ILE A 24 0.08 -8.55 0.57
N GLY A 25 -0.42 -8.18 1.74
CA GLY A 25 -1.66 -8.75 2.26
C GLY A 25 -2.84 -8.48 1.35
N THR A 26 -2.92 -7.26 0.83
CA THR A 26 -4.02 -6.91 -0.06
C THR A 26 -3.92 -7.67 -1.37
N VAL A 27 -2.72 -7.77 -1.94
CA VAL A 27 -2.52 -8.52 -3.17
C VAL A 27 -2.91 -9.98 -2.97
N ASN A 28 -2.46 -10.57 -1.87
CA ASN A 28 -2.81 -11.96 -1.58
C ASN A 28 -4.32 -12.13 -1.43
N SER A 29 -4.98 -11.18 -0.77
CA SER A 29 -6.44 -11.24 -0.63
C SER A 29 -7.13 -11.13 -1.97
N LEU A 30 -6.64 -10.24 -2.83
CA LEU A 30 -7.23 -10.09 -4.16
C LEU A 30 -7.11 -11.38 -4.96
N GLU A 31 -5.96 -12.03 -4.90
CA GLU A 31 -5.74 -13.25 -5.66
C GLU A 31 -6.46 -14.44 -5.05
N GLU A 32 -6.36 -14.62 -3.75
CA GLU A 32 -6.87 -15.83 -3.10
C GLU A 32 -8.34 -15.73 -2.75
N LEU A 33 -8.80 -14.59 -2.29
CA LEU A 33 -10.17 -14.45 -1.83
C LEU A 33 -11.09 -13.89 -2.89
N ALA A 34 -10.61 -13.00 -3.72
CA ALA A 34 -11.42 -12.41 -4.77
C ALA A 34 -11.21 -13.06 -6.13
N GLY A 35 -10.19 -13.90 -6.26
CA GLY A 35 -9.94 -14.59 -7.52
C GLY A 35 -9.51 -13.68 -8.64
N GLU A 36 -8.91 -12.54 -8.30
CA GLU A 36 -8.46 -11.59 -9.31
C GLU A 36 -7.18 -12.05 -9.96
N ARG A 37 -7.04 -11.71 -11.22
CA ARG A 37 -5.78 -11.86 -11.93
C ARG A 37 -5.17 -10.49 -12.06
N LEU A 38 -3.98 -10.34 -11.50
CA LEU A 38 -3.36 -9.03 -11.48
C LEU A 38 -1.86 -9.16 -11.59
N ARG A 39 -1.25 -8.08 -12.01
CA ARG A 39 0.19 -7.96 -12.11
C ARG A 39 0.65 -6.86 -11.18
N VAL A 40 1.64 -7.17 -10.36
CA VAL A 40 2.16 -6.23 -9.39
C VAL A 40 3.57 -5.84 -9.75
N SER A 41 3.84 -4.55 -9.73
CA SER A 41 5.18 -4.01 -9.89
C SER A 41 5.51 -3.20 -8.67
N GLN A 42 6.70 -3.39 -8.14
CA GLN A 42 7.07 -2.72 -6.91
C GLN A 42 8.56 -2.39 -6.93
N ASP A 43 8.87 -1.20 -6.45
CA ASP A 43 10.25 -0.76 -6.27
C ASP A 43 10.35 -0.16 -4.89
N GLN A 44 10.93 -0.91 -3.97
CA GLN A 44 11.01 -0.48 -2.58
C GLN A 44 11.91 0.73 -2.41
N ARG A 45 12.90 0.88 -3.27
CA ARG A 45 13.82 2.00 -3.16
C ARG A 45 13.12 3.33 -3.38
N THR A 46 12.21 3.38 -4.36
CA THR A 46 11.47 4.59 -4.66
C THR A 46 10.10 4.63 -4.00
N GLY A 47 9.69 3.52 -3.42
CA GLY A 47 8.35 3.42 -2.86
C GLY A 47 7.26 3.24 -3.88
N PHE A 48 7.63 2.83 -5.08
CA PHE A 48 6.67 2.67 -6.17
C PHE A 48 5.92 1.34 -6.03
N PHE A 49 4.61 1.40 -6.19
CA PHE A 49 3.77 0.21 -6.17
C PHE A 49 2.69 0.38 -7.22
N LYS A 50 2.58 -0.61 -8.09
CA LYS A 50 1.60 -0.58 -9.17
C LYS A 50 0.90 -1.91 -9.25
N CYS A 51 -0.40 -1.87 -9.42
CA CYS A 51 -1.23 -3.06 -9.48
C CYS A 51 -2.13 -2.96 -10.70
N ASP A 52 -1.91 -3.84 -11.67
CA ASP A 52 -2.68 -3.87 -12.90
C ASP A 52 -3.63 -5.07 -12.86
N PHE A 53 -4.90 -4.83 -13.08
CA PHE A 53 -5.91 -5.87 -13.07
C PHE A 53 -6.28 -6.26 -14.48
N GLU A 54 -6.54 -7.53 -14.68
CA GLU A 54 -7.09 -8.02 -15.93
C GLU A 54 -8.61 -7.95 -15.85
N GLY A 55 -9.21 -7.29 -16.84
CA GLY A 55 -10.64 -7.22 -16.91
C GLY A 55 -11.25 -6.24 -15.93
N THR A 56 -12.55 -6.36 -15.74
CA THR A 56 -13.31 -5.46 -14.90
C THR A 56 -13.12 -5.82 -13.44
N LEU A 57 -12.86 -4.80 -12.64
CA LEU A 57 -12.64 -4.98 -11.21
C LEU A 57 -13.96 -5.33 -10.53
N GLN A 58 -13.94 -6.37 -9.72
CA GLN A 58 -15.11 -6.74 -8.94
C GLN A 58 -15.33 -5.76 -7.81
N GLU A 59 -16.57 -5.70 -7.33
CA GLU A 59 -16.92 -4.81 -6.23
C GLU A 59 -16.09 -5.09 -4.98
N LYS A 60 -15.94 -6.37 -4.63
CA LYS A 60 -15.16 -6.74 -3.46
C LYS A 60 -13.69 -6.39 -3.63
N SER A 61 -13.19 -6.47 -4.85
CA SER A 61 -11.80 -6.10 -5.14
C SER A 61 -11.60 -4.61 -5.00
N SER A 62 -12.55 -3.84 -5.49
CA SER A 62 -12.52 -2.39 -5.36
C SER A 62 -12.51 -2.00 -3.89
N PHE A 63 -13.32 -2.66 -3.08
CA PHE A 63 -13.35 -2.39 -1.65
C PHE A 63 -12.02 -2.72 -0.98
N LEU A 64 -11.40 -3.82 -1.38
CA LEU A 64 -10.09 -4.19 -0.83
C LEU A 64 -9.04 -3.15 -1.18
N MET A 65 -9.07 -2.65 -2.41
CA MET A 65 -8.15 -1.60 -2.83
C MET A 65 -8.39 -0.32 -2.07
N ASP A 66 -9.65 0.05 -1.88
CA ASP A 66 -9.98 1.25 -1.11
C ASP A 66 -9.50 1.12 0.32
N SER A 67 -9.63 -0.05 0.90
CA SER A 67 -9.17 -0.30 2.25
C SER A 67 -7.65 -0.15 2.35
N MET A 68 -6.94 -0.68 1.37
CA MET A 68 -5.49 -0.55 1.35
C MET A 68 -5.07 0.92 1.27
N VAL A 69 -5.70 1.65 0.35
CA VAL A 69 -5.38 3.07 0.17
C VAL A 69 -5.69 3.85 1.44
N PHE A 70 -6.82 3.57 2.05
CA PHE A 70 -7.21 4.24 3.29
C PHE A 70 -6.16 4.00 4.39
N SER A 71 -5.70 2.76 4.51
CA SER A 71 -4.70 2.42 5.51
C SER A 71 -3.36 3.06 5.21
N LEU A 72 -2.98 3.10 3.93
CA LEU A 72 -1.73 3.74 3.54
C LEU A 72 -1.77 5.24 3.83
N GLU A 73 -2.90 5.87 3.60
CA GLU A 73 -3.05 7.29 3.91
C GLU A 73 -2.95 7.54 5.40
N ASN A 74 -3.48 6.64 6.21
CA ASN A 74 -3.35 6.75 7.65
C ASN A 74 -1.89 6.66 8.08
N ILE A 75 -1.14 5.75 7.48
CA ILE A 75 0.28 5.62 7.78
C ILE A 75 1.02 6.90 7.38
N SER A 76 0.68 7.44 6.22
CA SER A 76 1.31 8.67 5.76
C SER A 76 1.06 9.83 6.73
N ARG A 77 -0.16 9.93 7.23
CA ARG A 77 -0.48 10.98 8.20
C ARG A 77 0.26 10.78 9.53
N GLU A 78 0.39 9.51 9.93
CA GLU A 78 1.00 9.20 11.21
C GLU A 78 2.51 9.46 11.21
N TYR A 79 3.19 9.11 10.13
CA TYR A 79 4.65 9.15 10.07
C TYR A 79 5.22 10.27 9.22
N GLY A 80 4.34 11.03 8.56
CA GLY A 80 4.79 12.15 7.75
C GLY A 80 4.94 11.78 6.29
N LYS A 81 4.62 12.74 5.44
CA LYS A 81 4.57 12.50 4.00
C LYS A 81 5.95 12.28 3.39
N LYS A 82 7.00 12.68 4.09
CA LYS A 82 8.33 12.45 3.57
C LYS A 82 8.70 10.97 3.55
N PHE A 83 8.03 10.17 4.38
CA PHE A 83 8.27 8.73 4.41
C PHE A 83 7.35 7.97 3.49
N LEU A 84 6.16 8.53 3.23
CA LEU A 84 5.18 7.82 2.43
C LEU A 84 4.23 8.82 1.79
N GLN A 85 4.14 8.78 0.48
CA GLN A 85 3.15 9.55 -0.27
C GLN A 85 2.29 8.58 -1.05
N VAL A 86 0.98 8.78 -0.96
CA VAL A 86 0.04 7.92 -1.65
C VAL A 86 -0.50 8.65 -2.86
N LYS A 87 -0.28 8.08 -4.03
CA LYS A 87 -0.82 8.60 -5.27
C LYS A 87 -1.61 7.50 -5.94
N ILE A 88 -2.82 7.83 -6.33
CA ILE A 88 -3.71 6.87 -6.96
C ILE A 88 -3.87 7.25 -8.41
N LYS A 89 -3.64 6.29 -9.28
CA LYS A 89 -3.83 6.49 -10.69
C LYS A 89 -4.70 5.37 -11.22
N GLU A 90 -5.82 5.75 -11.79
CA GLU A 90 -6.72 4.79 -12.43
C GLU A 90 -6.65 5.00 -13.94
N VAL A 91 -6.67 3.88 -14.60
CA VAL A 91 -6.61 3.90 -16.05
C VAL A 91 -7.93 3.44 -16.65
#